data_316184e418913f924697c96d2efcc19c
#
_entry.id   316184e418913f924697c96d2efcc19c
#
_cell.length_a   1.000
_cell.length_b   1.000
_cell.length_c   1.000
_cell.angle_alpha   90.00
_cell.angle_beta   90.00
_cell.angle_gamma   90.00
#
_symmetry.space_group_name_H-M   'P 1'
#
loop_
_entity.id
_entity.type
_entity.pdbx_description
1 polymer ?
#
loop_
_entity_poly.entity_id
_entity_poly.type
_entity_poly.pdbx_seq_one_letter_code
_entity_poly.pdbx_strand_id
1 'polypeptide(L)'
;LGTSYLARKAAKQLMQKTDSDPDSIDCVIVATTTPDFHFPSTASILCDKLGLKNAYAFDLQAACSGFLYAMETAASMIQSGRHKKIIIVGADKMSSMVNYSDRATCPIFGDGAAACMVEATTEDYGIMDSILRTDGKGLPFLHMKAGGSVCPPSYFTVDNKMHYLYQEGRTVFKYAVSNMSDVTAQIAERNGLTKDNIAWIVPHQANMRIIDAVASRLEVPLDRVMINIQRYGNTSAGTLPLCLWDYEKQ
;
A
#
# COMPACT_ATOMS: atom_id res chain seq x y z
N LEU A 1 1.19 -19.20 6.51
CA LEU A 1 1.63 -17.91 7.03
C LEU A 1 0.73 -16.82 6.45
N GLY A 2 0.16 -15.96 7.31
CA GLY A 2 -0.76 -14.89 6.92
C GLY A 2 -0.05 -13.56 6.67
N THR A 3 -0.83 -12.54 6.35
CA THR A 3 -0.37 -11.16 6.13
C THR A 3 0.31 -10.60 7.39
N SER A 4 -0.23 -10.89 8.59
CA SER A 4 0.40 -10.46 9.85
C SER A 4 1.81 -11.01 10.05
N TYR A 5 2.17 -12.13 9.45
CA TYR A 5 3.52 -12.66 9.51
C TYR A 5 4.51 -11.80 8.71
N LEU A 6 4.11 -11.37 7.51
CA LEU A 6 4.90 -10.48 6.67
C LEU A 6 5.02 -9.10 7.33
N ALA A 7 3.89 -8.54 7.77
CA ALA A 7 3.81 -7.27 8.48
C ALA A 7 4.72 -7.25 9.73
N ARG A 8 4.72 -8.34 10.53
CA ARG A 8 5.58 -8.46 11.71
C ARG A 8 7.06 -8.38 11.38
N LYS A 9 7.48 -9.06 10.31
CA LYS A 9 8.90 -9.01 9.89
C LYS A 9 9.29 -7.58 9.52
N ALA A 10 8.48 -6.89 8.73
CA ALA A 10 8.73 -5.53 8.32
C ALA A 10 8.76 -4.56 9.52
N ALA A 11 7.74 -4.58 10.36
CA ALA A 11 7.65 -3.70 11.52
C ALA A 11 8.75 -3.97 12.56
N LYS A 12 9.13 -5.25 12.77
CA LYS A 12 10.24 -5.60 13.66
C LYS A 12 11.57 -5.03 13.15
N GLN A 13 11.84 -5.14 11.85
CA GLN A 13 13.05 -4.56 11.24
C GLN A 13 13.05 -3.03 11.36
N LEU A 14 11.90 -2.39 11.14
CA LEU A 14 11.75 -0.95 11.33
C LEU A 14 12.09 -0.55 12.76
N MET A 15 11.46 -1.16 13.77
CA MET A 15 11.70 -0.85 15.19
C MET A 15 13.16 -1.06 15.59
N GLN A 16 13.79 -2.13 15.10
CA GLN A 16 15.22 -2.38 15.33
C GLN A 16 16.12 -1.31 14.70
N LYS A 17 15.77 -0.86 13.48
CA LYS A 17 16.53 0.18 12.76
C LYS A 17 16.41 1.55 13.43
N THR A 18 15.25 1.87 13.96
CA THR A 18 14.95 3.16 14.60
C THR A 18 15.21 3.15 16.12
N ASP A 19 15.69 2.03 16.67
CA ASP A 19 15.86 1.80 18.11
C ASP A 19 14.62 2.24 18.92
N SER A 20 13.42 1.90 18.40
CA SER A 20 12.16 2.38 18.98
C SER A 20 11.74 1.52 20.14
N ASP A 21 11.45 2.17 21.27
CA ASP A 21 10.81 1.55 22.43
C ASP A 21 9.37 1.14 22.05
N PRO A 22 8.98 -0.14 22.22
CA PRO A 22 7.60 -0.60 22.00
C PRO A 22 6.54 0.22 22.77
N ASP A 23 6.85 0.70 23.97
CA ASP A 23 5.93 1.46 24.80
C ASP A 23 5.73 2.90 24.29
N SER A 24 6.56 3.38 23.38
CA SER A 24 6.46 4.71 22.75
C SER A 24 5.52 4.76 21.54
N ILE A 25 5.03 3.62 21.05
CA ILE A 25 4.17 3.56 19.87
C ILE A 25 2.73 3.82 20.29
N ASP A 26 2.11 4.84 19.67
CA ASP A 26 0.72 5.24 19.97
C ASP A 26 -0.30 4.46 19.14
N CYS A 27 0.03 4.15 17.89
CA CYS A 27 -0.90 3.52 16.96
C CYS A 27 -0.17 2.68 15.91
N VAL A 28 -0.86 1.63 15.43
CA VAL A 28 -0.44 0.83 14.28
C VAL A 28 -1.56 0.80 13.25
N ILE A 29 -1.25 1.19 12.00
CA ILE A 29 -2.17 1.13 10.87
C ILE A 29 -1.62 0.12 9.86
N VAL A 30 -2.38 -0.94 9.55
CA VAL A 30 -2.03 -1.89 8.50
C VAL A 30 -2.92 -1.66 7.29
N ALA A 31 -2.32 -1.19 6.20
CA ALA A 31 -3.00 -1.11 4.91
C ALA A 31 -2.95 -2.49 4.24
N THR A 32 -4.11 -3.13 4.11
CA THR A 32 -4.21 -4.49 3.54
C THR A 32 -5.56 -4.77 2.91
N THR A 33 -5.57 -5.58 1.84
CA THR A 33 -6.77 -6.20 1.26
C THR A 33 -6.86 -7.70 1.57
N THR A 34 -5.83 -8.25 2.19
CA THR A 34 -5.69 -9.67 2.53
C THR A 34 -5.49 -9.85 4.04
N PRO A 35 -6.42 -9.38 4.89
CA PRO A 35 -6.28 -9.54 6.32
C PRO A 35 -6.22 -11.03 6.70
N ASP A 36 -5.58 -11.36 7.82
CA ASP A 36 -5.51 -12.74 8.30
C ASP A 36 -6.92 -13.29 8.58
N PHE A 37 -7.81 -12.45 9.11
CA PHE A 37 -9.21 -12.73 9.44
C PHE A 37 -10.07 -11.51 9.17
N HIS A 38 -11.39 -11.68 9.06
CA HIS A 38 -12.31 -10.54 9.06
C HIS A 38 -12.27 -9.75 10.39
N PHE A 39 -12.04 -10.45 11.48
CA PHE A 39 -11.75 -9.91 12.82
C PHE A 39 -11.05 -10.99 13.66
N PRO A 40 -10.15 -10.65 14.59
CA PRO A 40 -9.62 -9.30 14.83
C PRO A 40 -8.84 -8.77 13.62
N SER A 41 -8.56 -7.47 13.62
CA SER A 41 -7.77 -6.84 12.55
C SER A 41 -6.34 -7.39 12.53
N THR A 42 -5.72 -7.39 11.36
CA THR A 42 -4.30 -7.77 11.17
C THR A 42 -3.39 -6.89 12.01
N ALA A 43 -3.72 -5.61 12.13
CA ALA A 43 -3.00 -4.65 12.96
C ALA A 43 -3.05 -5.00 14.46
N SER A 44 -4.21 -5.46 14.98
CA SER A 44 -4.31 -5.93 16.37
C SER A 44 -3.45 -7.14 16.63
N ILE A 45 -3.44 -8.11 15.70
CA ILE A 45 -2.57 -9.29 15.76
C ILE A 45 -1.10 -8.87 15.72
N LEU A 46 -0.77 -7.85 14.94
CA LEU A 46 0.59 -7.32 14.83
C LEU A 46 1.05 -6.68 16.14
N CYS A 47 0.21 -5.90 16.80
CA CYS A 47 0.52 -5.31 18.12
C CYS A 47 0.87 -6.36 19.15
N ASP A 48 0.07 -7.42 19.26
CA ASP A 48 0.34 -8.55 20.17
C ASP A 48 1.71 -9.20 19.85
N LYS A 49 1.95 -9.51 18.57
CA LYS A 49 3.20 -10.15 18.12
C LYS A 49 4.45 -9.29 18.28
N LEU A 50 4.32 -7.98 18.44
CA LEU A 50 5.41 -7.03 18.67
C LEU A 50 5.51 -6.56 20.12
N GLY A 51 4.56 -6.93 20.98
CA GLY A 51 4.52 -6.52 22.38
C GLY A 51 4.17 -5.05 22.59
N LEU A 52 3.40 -4.45 21.67
CA LEU A 52 3.00 -3.03 21.72
C LEU A 52 1.79 -2.86 22.66
N LYS A 53 2.05 -2.64 23.95
CA LYS A 53 0.99 -2.62 24.98
C LYS A 53 0.19 -1.33 25.01
N ASN A 54 0.79 -0.21 24.61
CA ASN A 54 0.19 1.12 24.67
C ASN A 54 -0.49 1.53 23.35
N ALA A 55 -0.16 0.84 22.25
CA ALA A 55 -0.70 1.15 20.95
C ALA A 55 -2.12 0.59 20.76
N TYR A 56 -3.01 1.38 20.18
CA TYR A 56 -4.20 0.84 19.54
C TYR A 56 -3.95 0.60 18.04
N ALA A 57 -4.80 -0.19 17.41
CA ALA A 57 -4.52 -0.61 16.05
C ALA A 57 -5.78 -0.85 15.22
N PHE A 58 -5.69 -0.63 13.90
CA PHE A 58 -6.74 -0.94 12.95
C PHE A 58 -6.19 -1.23 11.55
N ASP A 59 -6.95 -2.02 10.78
CA ASP A 59 -6.67 -2.21 9.36
C ASP A 59 -7.35 -1.11 8.54
N LEU A 60 -6.66 -0.66 7.48
CA LEU A 60 -7.16 0.30 6.51
C LEU A 60 -7.24 -0.37 5.14
N GLN A 61 -8.42 -0.37 4.53
CA GLN A 61 -8.62 -0.95 3.22
C GLN A 61 -8.84 0.13 2.16
N ALA A 62 -7.85 0.32 1.31
CA ALA A 62 -7.91 1.13 0.09
C ALA A 62 -7.08 0.50 -1.03
N ALA A 63 -6.97 -0.84 -1.02
CA ALA A 63 -6.23 -1.65 -1.99
C ALA A 63 -4.82 -1.08 -2.25
N CYS A 64 -4.41 -0.97 -3.51
CA CYS A 64 -3.08 -0.49 -3.88
C CYS A 64 -2.78 0.95 -3.41
N SER A 65 -3.79 1.76 -3.13
CA SER A 65 -3.64 3.10 -2.55
C SER A 65 -3.55 3.10 -1.03
N GLY A 66 -3.71 1.93 -0.39
CA GLY A 66 -3.81 1.80 1.07
C GLY A 66 -2.66 2.43 1.84
N PHE A 67 -1.43 2.30 1.33
CA PHE A 67 -0.28 2.89 1.99
C PHE A 67 -0.32 4.42 2.00
N LEU A 68 -0.74 5.07 0.90
CA LEU A 68 -0.90 6.53 0.85
C LEU A 68 -2.02 7.02 1.76
N TYR A 69 -3.13 6.27 1.84
CA TYR A 69 -4.21 6.57 2.78
C TYR A 69 -3.75 6.43 4.24
N ALA A 70 -2.93 5.41 4.53
CA ALA A 70 -2.35 5.23 5.86
C ALA A 70 -1.38 6.36 6.23
N MET A 71 -0.56 6.82 5.25
CA MET A 71 0.34 7.98 5.44
C MET A 71 -0.44 9.25 5.78
N GLU A 72 -1.45 9.60 5.00
CA GLU A 72 -2.30 10.78 5.25
C GLU A 72 -3.04 10.67 6.59
N THR A 73 -3.57 9.48 6.89
CA THR A 73 -4.24 9.24 8.18
C THR A 73 -3.27 9.46 9.34
N ALA A 74 -2.07 8.89 9.28
CA ALA A 74 -1.05 9.04 10.32
C ALA A 74 -0.60 10.50 10.46
N ALA A 75 -0.36 11.20 9.34
CA ALA A 75 0.00 12.62 9.35
C ALA A 75 -1.08 13.46 10.03
N SER A 76 -2.34 13.29 9.66
CA SER A 76 -3.48 14.00 10.28
C SER A 76 -3.60 13.72 11.78
N MET A 77 -3.39 12.45 12.19
CA MET A 77 -3.43 12.06 13.61
C MET A 77 -2.31 12.73 14.41
N ILE A 78 -1.09 12.81 13.87
CA ILE A 78 0.04 13.49 14.50
C ILE A 78 -0.17 15.01 14.52
N GLN A 79 -0.63 15.61 13.42
CA GLN A 79 -0.94 17.03 13.36
C GLN A 79 -2.04 17.46 14.36
N SER A 80 -2.94 16.55 14.71
CA SER A 80 -3.93 16.80 15.78
C SER A 80 -3.33 16.96 17.18
N GLY A 81 -2.05 16.65 17.34
CA GLY A 81 -1.33 16.71 18.62
C GLY A 81 -1.63 15.57 19.61
N ARG A 82 -2.48 14.61 19.23
CA ARG A 82 -2.88 13.48 20.09
C ARG A 82 -1.94 12.28 19.99
N HIS A 83 -1.16 12.19 18.92
CA HIS A 83 -0.24 11.09 18.64
C HIS A 83 1.15 11.65 18.33
N LYS A 84 2.17 10.89 18.70
CA LYS A 84 3.57 11.26 18.48
C LYS A 84 4.30 10.30 17.58
N LYS A 85 3.94 9.00 17.66
CA LYS A 85 4.65 7.93 16.95
C LYS A 85 3.69 6.86 16.45
N ILE A 86 3.58 6.72 15.13
CA ILE A 86 2.66 5.80 14.47
C ILE A 86 3.45 4.89 13.53
N ILE A 87 3.22 3.58 13.63
CA ILE A 87 3.72 2.62 12.64
C ILE A 87 2.65 2.44 11.56
N ILE A 88 3.00 2.68 10.31
CA ILE A 88 2.18 2.32 9.16
C ILE A 88 2.82 1.14 8.42
N VAL A 89 2.02 0.18 8.01
CA VAL A 89 2.48 -1.02 7.29
C VAL A 89 1.63 -1.21 6.04
N GLY A 90 2.27 -1.28 4.88
CA GLY A 90 1.64 -1.80 3.67
C GLY A 90 1.95 -3.29 3.57
N ALA A 91 0.94 -4.15 3.61
CA ALA A 91 1.15 -5.59 3.63
C ALA A 91 0.01 -6.34 2.94
N ASP A 92 0.35 -7.16 1.96
CA ASP A 92 -0.61 -8.05 1.32
C ASP A 92 0.00 -9.42 1.00
N LYS A 93 -0.80 -10.46 1.22
CA LYS A 93 -0.53 -11.83 0.77
C LYS A 93 -1.40 -12.12 -0.46
N MET A 94 -1.01 -11.54 -1.60
CA MET A 94 -1.77 -11.66 -2.85
C MET A 94 -1.90 -13.09 -3.36
N SER A 95 -0.93 -13.96 -3.01
CA SER A 95 -0.99 -15.39 -3.34
C SER A 95 -2.23 -16.10 -2.79
N SER A 96 -2.90 -15.55 -1.78
CA SER A 96 -4.16 -16.08 -1.24
C SER A 96 -5.39 -15.74 -2.08
N MET A 97 -5.28 -14.74 -2.96
CA MET A 97 -6.39 -14.23 -3.80
C MET A 97 -6.20 -14.53 -5.28
N VAL A 98 -5.05 -15.04 -5.70
CA VAL A 98 -4.72 -15.29 -7.11
C VAL A 98 -5.09 -16.70 -7.52
N ASN A 99 -5.78 -16.83 -8.65
CA ASN A 99 -6.00 -18.11 -9.31
C ASN A 99 -4.78 -18.48 -10.17
N TYR A 100 -3.98 -19.43 -9.73
CA TYR A 100 -2.78 -19.86 -10.45
C TYR A 100 -3.05 -20.55 -11.81
N SER A 101 -4.31 -20.89 -12.10
CA SER A 101 -4.74 -21.35 -13.43
C SER A 101 -5.08 -20.21 -14.39
N ASP A 102 -5.18 -18.96 -13.90
CA ASP A 102 -5.45 -17.78 -14.71
C ASP A 102 -4.14 -17.07 -15.09
N ARG A 103 -3.70 -17.26 -16.33
CA ARG A 103 -2.48 -16.65 -16.84
C ARG A 103 -2.54 -15.12 -17.01
N ALA A 104 -3.73 -14.54 -16.94
CA ALA A 104 -3.89 -13.09 -17.06
C ALA A 104 -3.53 -12.37 -15.76
N THR A 105 -3.73 -13.01 -14.60
CA THR A 105 -3.53 -12.40 -13.29
C THR A 105 -2.39 -13.01 -12.48
N CYS A 106 -2.15 -14.33 -12.60
CA CYS A 106 -1.19 -15.01 -11.73
C CYS A 106 0.27 -14.51 -11.82
N PRO A 107 0.80 -14.03 -12.96
CA PRO A 107 2.18 -13.54 -13.03
C PRO A 107 2.35 -12.09 -12.54
N ILE A 108 1.24 -11.39 -12.23
CA ILE A 108 1.28 -9.97 -11.90
C ILE A 108 1.57 -9.74 -10.41
N PHE A 109 0.90 -10.52 -9.56
CA PHE A 109 0.83 -10.24 -8.12
C PHE A 109 1.87 -11.02 -7.32
N GLY A 110 2.38 -10.37 -6.26
CA GLY A 110 3.32 -10.95 -5.30
C GLY A 110 2.92 -10.67 -3.85
N ASP A 111 3.51 -11.43 -2.93
CA ASP A 111 3.36 -11.22 -1.49
C ASP A 111 4.44 -10.27 -0.98
N GLY A 112 4.07 -9.30 -0.17
CA GLY A 112 5.05 -8.37 0.38
C GLY A 112 4.52 -7.52 1.52
N ALA A 113 5.45 -7.03 2.32
CA ALA A 113 5.17 -6.04 3.36
C ALA A 113 6.38 -5.16 3.60
N ALA A 114 6.13 -3.87 3.84
CA ALA A 114 7.11 -2.96 4.40
C ALA A 114 6.41 -1.97 5.36
N ALA A 115 7.19 -1.39 6.26
CA ALA A 115 6.71 -0.53 7.31
C ALA A 115 7.48 0.78 7.36
N CYS A 116 6.78 1.87 7.73
CA CYS A 116 7.37 3.17 8.01
C CYS A 116 6.94 3.66 9.38
N MET A 117 7.82 4.44 10.03
CA MET A 117 7.50 5.19 11.23
C MET A 117 7.12 6.61 10.82
N VAL A 118 6.01 7.11 11.33
CA VAL A 118 5.58 8.49 11.17
C VAL A 118 5.63 9.17 12.54
N GLU A 119 6.40 10.25 12.62
CA GLU A 119 6.63 11.01 13.86
C GLU A 119 6.46 12.51 13.60
N ALA A 120 6.15 13.24 14.67
CA ALA A 120 6.18 14.70 14.61
C ALA A 120 7.61 15.21 14.39
N THR A 121 7.77 16.20 13.55
CA THR A 121 9.04 16.91 13.37
C THR A 121 8.83 18.41 13.44
N THR A 122 9.87 19.14 13.86
CA THR A 122 9.95 20.60 13.79
C THR A 122 10.77 21.06 12.61
N GLU A 123 11.35 20.11 11.85
CA GLU A 123 12.15 20.37 10.66
C GLU A 123 11.27 20.72 9.46
N ASP A 124 11.84 21.38 8.48
CA ASP A 124 11.14 21.80 7.24
C ASP A 124 11.12 20.65 6.20
N TYR A 125 10.76 19.45 6.64
CA TYR A 125 10.55 18.28 5.79
C TYR A 125 9.51 17.33 6.39
N GLY A 126 8.95 16.45 5.57
CA GLY A 126 7.97 15.44 5.99
C GLY A 126 6.90 15.18 4.96
N ILE A 127 5.72 14.75 5.40
CA ILE A 127 4.53 14.63 4.55
C ILE A 127 3.92 16.01 4.39
N MET A 128 4.19 16.64 3.23
CA MET A 128 3.83 18.04 2.97
C MET A 128 2.39 18.20 2.48
N ASP A 129 1.93 17.27 1.63
CA ASP A 129 0.64 17.36 0.95
C ASP A 129 0.18 16.02 0.41
N SER A 130 -1.13 15.85 0.21
CA SER A 130 -1.69 14.65 -0.41
C SER A 130 -2.92 14.95 -1.28
N ILE A 131 -3.16 14.08 -2.27
CA ILE A 131 -4.41 14.02 -3.03
C ILE A 131 -4.90 12.59 -3.01
N LEU A 132 -5.95 12.32 -2.27
CA LEU A 132 -6.61 11.03 -2.20
C LEU A 132 -7.92 11.06 -3.00
N ARG A 133 -8.17 10.02 -3.79
CA ARG A 133 -9.39 9.90 -4.61
C ARG A 133 -9.94 8.49 -4.61
N THR A 134 -11.23 8.37 -4.77
CA THR A 134 -11.95 7.10 -4.89
C THR A 134 -12.94 7.16 -6.05
N ASP A 135 -12.99 6.09 -6.86
CA ASP A 135 -14.02 5.93 -7.87
C ASP A 135 -14.61 4.51 -7.82
N GLY A 136 -15.79 4.38 -7.23
CA GLY A 136 -16.51 3.10 -7.10
C GLY A 136 -17.03 2.53 -8.44
N LYS A 137 -17.00 3.29 -9.53
CA LYS A 137 -17.39 2.81 -10.86
C LYS A 137 -16.45 1.72 -11.39
N GLY A 138 -15.28 1.58 -10.79
CA GLY A 138 -14.31 0.53 -11.12
C GLY A 138 -14.69 -0.87 -10.67
N LEU A 139 -15.72 -1.04 -9.83
CA LEU A 139 -16.15 -2.34 -9.30
C LEU A 139 -16.29 -3.45 -10.36
N PRO A 140 -16.89 -3.25 -11.53
CA PRO A 140 -17.01 -4.33 -12.52
C PRO A 140 -15.67 -4.82 -13.09
N PHE A 141 -14.61 -4.02 -12.99
CA PHE A 141 -13.33 -4.26 -13.69
C PHE A 141 -12.24 -4.83 -12.79
N LEU A 142 -12.35 -4.65 -11.46
CA LEU A 142 -11.37 -5.15 -10.50
C LEU A 142 -12.06 -5.44 -9.16
N HIS A 143 -12.26 -6.73 -8.85
CA HIS A 143 -12.94 -7.16 -7.63
C HIS A 143 -12.68 -8.62 -7.28
N MET A 144 -13.06 -9.02 -6.09
CA MET A 144 -13.27 -10.41 -5.68
C MET A 144 -14.76 -10.62 -5.44
N LYS A 145 -15.39 -11.53 -6.19
CA LYS A 145 -16.84 -11.64 -6.28
C LYS A 145 -17.52 -12.19 -5.02
N ALA A 146 -16.85 -13.12 -4.33
CA ALA A 146 -17.37 -13.77 -3.13
C ALA A 146 -16.42 -13.61 -1.93
N GLY A 147 -16.94 -13.88 -0.75
CA GLY A 147 -16.22 -13.75 0.52
C GLY A 147 -16.65 -12.56 1.38
N GLY A 148 -17.41 -11.63 0.80
CA GLY A 148 -18.01 -10.50 1.52
C GLY A 148 -19.49 -10.71 1.84
N SER A 149 -20.13 -9.68 2.42
CA SER A 149 -21.54 -9.73 2.88
C SER A 149 -22.56 -9.86 1.75
N VAL A 150 -22.24 -9.41 0.53
CA VAL A 150 -23.13 -9.53 -0.65
C VAL A 150 -23.15 -10.97 -1.18
N CYS A 151 -22.02 -11.64 -1.12
CA CYS A 151 -21.87 -13.02 -1.58
C CYS A 151 -21.01 -13.80 -0.59
N PRO A 152 -21.60 -14.28 0.52
CA PRO A 152 -20.88 -15.05 1.53
C PRO A 152 -20.28 -16.36 0.98
N PRO A 153 -19.26 -16.92 1.63
CA PRO A 153 -18.68 -18.21 1.26
C PRO A 153 -19.74 -19.34 1.31
N SER A 154 -19.72 -20.19 0.27
CA SER A 154 -20.52 -21.40 0.19
C SER A 154 -19.84 -22.42 -0.72
N TYR A 155 -20.30 -23.68 -0.73
CA TYR A 155 -19.80 -24.68 -1.68
C TYR A 155 -19.92 -24.17 -3.13
N PHE A 156 -21.06 -23.56 -3.47
CA PHE A 156 -21.26 -22.98 -4.80
C PHE A 156 -20.20 -21.93 -5.15
N THR A 157 -19.89 -21.01 -4.23
CA THR A 157 -18.92 -19.94 -4.51
C THR A 157 -17.48 -20.45 -4.60
N VAL A 158 -17.15 -21.51 -3.84
CA VAL A 158 -15.83 -22.16 -3.88
C VAL A 158 -15.68 -22.95 -5.19
N ASP A 159 -16.65 -23.79 -5.54
CA ASP A 159 -16.63 -24.60 -6.76
C ASP A 159 -16.56 -23.75 -8.03
N ASN A 160 -17.22 -22.59 -8.01
CA ASN A 160 -17.20 -21.63 -9.12
C ASN A 160 -16.02 -20.64 -9.06
N LYS A 161 -15.03 -20.86 -8.18
CA LYS A 161 -13.79 -20.05 -8.08
C LYS A 161 -14.04 -18.56 -7.86
N MET A 162 -15.12 -18.19 -7.18
CA MET A 162 -15.55 -16.80 -6.98
C MET A 162 -14.72 -16.06 -5.92
N HIS A 163 -13.83 -16.77 -5.20
CA HIS A 163 -12.92 -16.23 -4.17
C HIS A 163 -11.57 -15.79 -4.72
N TYR A 164 -11.41 -15.71 -6.03
CA TYR A 164 -10.21 -15.20 -6.67
C TYR A 164 -10.42 -13.79 -7.21
N LEU A 165 -9.34 -13.05 -7.25
CA LEU A 165 -9.30 -11.72 -7.83
C LEU A 165 -9.63 -11.79 -9.33
N TYR A 166 -10.59 -10.96 -9.75
CA TYR A 166 -10.92 -10.72 -11.14
C TYR A 166 -10.36 -9.37 -11.59
N GLN A 167 -9.73 -9.32 -12.74
CA GLN A 167 -9.21 -8.11 -13.33
C GLN A 167 -9.49 -8.06 -14.85
N GLU A 168 -10.22 -7.05 -15.30
CA GLU A 168 -10.32 -6.70 -16.71
C GLU A 168 -9.14 -5.79 -17.08
N GLY A 169 -8.01 -6.42 -17.44
CA GLY A 169 -6.70 -5.78 -17.53
C GLY A 169 -6.65 -4.57 -18.44
N ARG A 170 -7.39 -4.55 -19.55
CA ARG A 170 -7.36 -3.44 -20.53
C ARG A 170 -7.98 -2.16 -19.97
N THR A 171 -9.14 -2.27 -19.33
CA THR A 171 -9.84 -1.13 -18.73
C THR A 171 -9.09 -0.63 -17.51
N VAL A 172 -8.65 -1.56 -16.63
CA VAL A 172 -7.84 -1.21 -15.44
C VAL A 172 -6.56 -0.49 -15.84
N PHE A 173 -5.86 -0.97 -16.88
CA PHE A 173 -4.65 -0.33 -17.40
C PHE A 173 -4.91 1.12 -17.87
N LYS A 174 -5.93 1.34 -18.70
CA LYS A 174 -6.28 2.68 -19.20
C LYS A 174 -6.62 3.63 -18.06
N TYR A 175 -7.40 3.13 -17.09
CA TYR A 175 -7.81 3.89 -15.91
C TYR A 175 -6.60 4.29 -15.05
N ALA A 176 -5.68 3.34 -14.81
CA ALA A 176 -4.47 3.58 -14.04
C ALA A 176 -3.56 4.60 -14.72
N VAL A 177 -3.30 4.46 -16.02
CA VAL A 177 -2.46 5.42 -16.77
C VAL A 177 -3.01 6.83 -16.68
N SER A 178 -4.31 7.02 -16.94
CA SER A 178 -4.92 8.36 -16.90
C SER A 178 -4.89 8.94 -15.48
N ASN A 179 -5.48 8.23 -14.51
CA ASN A 179 -5.69 8.79 -13.18
C ASN A 179 -4.40 8.94 -12.36
N MET A 180 -3.46 7.99 -12.46
CA MET A 180 -2.17 8.14 -11.76
C MET A 180 -1.37 9.31 -12.34
N SER A 181 -1.33 9.44 -13.67
CA SER A 181 -0.62 10.56 -14.31
C SER A 181 -1.26 11.91 -13.97
N ASP A 182 -2.60 11.97 -13.98
CA ASP A 182 -3.31 13.21 -13.70
C ASP A 182 -3.18 13.65 -12.23
N VAL A 183 -3.33 12.72 -11.26
CA VAL A 183 -3.20 13.07 -9.85
C VAL A 183 -1.76 13.43 -9.48
N THR A 184 -0.78 12.79 -10.13
CA THR A 184 0.64 13.12 -9.93
C THR A 184 0.97 14.50 -10.47
N ALA A 185 0.45 14.87 -11.65
CA ALA A 185 0.62 16.20 -12.20
C ALA A 185 -0.07 17.26 -11.32
N GLN A 186 -1.28 16.98 -10.83
CA GLN A 186 -2.02 17.92 -9.97
C GLN A 186 -1.32 18.22 -8.66
N ILE A 187 -0.75 17.18 -7.97
CA ILE A 187 -0.04 17.43 -6.72
C ILE A 187 1.27 18.17 -6.96
N ALA A 188 1.97 17.90 -8.05
CA ALA A 188 3.17 18.62 -8.44
C ALA A 188 2.86 20.10 -8.71
N GLU A 189 1.85 20.39 -9.53
CA GLU A 189 1.41 21.75 -9.84
C GLU A 189 0.99 22.53 -8.58
N ARG A 190 0.17 21.90 -7.71
CA ARG A 190 -0.32 22.50 -6.47
C ARG A 190 0.80 22.91 -5.52
N ASN A 191 1.92 22.19 -5.56
CA ASN A 191 3.08 22.45 -4.72
C ASN A 191 4.24 23.17 -5.46
N GLY A 192 4.01 23.65 -6.68
CA GLY A 192 5.02 24.35 -7.47
C GLY A 192 6.22 23.47 -7.86
N LEU A 193 6.01 22.16 -7.94
CA LEU A 193 7.07 21.19 -8.28
C LEU A 193 7.19 21.06 -9.81
N THR A 194 8.43 21.02 -10.27
CA THR A 194 8.80 20.77 -11.66
C THR A 194 9.76 19.58 -11.75
N LYS A 195 10.00 19.09 -12.96
CA LYS A 195 10.99 18.02 -13.19
C LYS A 195 12.38 18.32 -12.59
N ASP A 196 12.73 19.57 -12.44
CA ASP A 196 14.08 19.97 -11.98
C ASP A 196 14.22 19.88 -10.47
N ASN A 197 13.12 20.04 -9.71
CA ASN A 197 13.12 19.99 -8.25
C ASN A 197 12.49 18.70 -7.67
N ILE A 198 12.00 17.79 -8.51
CA ILE A 198 11.59 16.46 -8.09
C ILE A 198 12.82 15.55 -8.07
N ALA A 199 13.26 15.13 -6.89
CA ALA A 199 14.36 14.19 -6.75
C ALA A 199 13.97 12.78 -7.20
N TRP A 200 12.83 12.27 -6.72
CA TRP A 200 12.36 10.92 -7.00
C TRP A 200 10.85 10.85 -7.20
N ILE A 201 10.41 9.99 -8.11
CA ILE A 201 9.04 9.49 -8.21
C ILE A 201 9.01 8.08 -7.67
N VAL A 202 8.06 7.79 -6.77
CA VAL A 202 7.81 6.44 -6.22
C VAL A 202 6.42 5.97 -6.64
N PRO A 203 6.27 5.37 -7.83
CA PRO A 203 4.96 4.93 -8.32
C PRO A 203 4.56 3.59 -7.74
N HIS A 204 3.26 3.33 -7.70
CA HIS A 204 2.74 1.99 -7.48
C HIS A 204 3.31 1.01 -8.53
N GLN A 205 3.82 -0.13 -8.09
CA GLN A 205 4.49 -1.13 -8.92
C GLN A 205 3.48 -2.11 -9.55
N ALA A 206 2.57 -1.60 -10.37
CA ALA A 206 1.53 -2.42 -11.02
C ALA A 206 1.97 -2.99 -12.38
N ASN A 207 2.61 -2.15 -13.21
CA ASN A 207 3.02 -2.47 -14.57
C ASN A 207 4.02 -1.42 -15.07
N MET A 208 5.11 -1.84 -15.72
CA MET A 208 6.14 -0.92 -16.25
C MET A 208 5.55 0.17 -17.15
N ARG A 209 4.59 -0.17 -18.02
CA ARG A 209 3.98 0.81 -18.94
C ARG A 209 3.18 1.89 -18.22
N ILE A 210 2.64 1.61 -17.01
CA ILE A 210 1.98 2.61 -16.17
C ILE A 210 3.04 3.51 -15.54
N ILE A 211 4.13 2.92 -15.04
CA ILE A 211 5.26 3.66 -14.46
C ILE A 211 5.85 4.63 -15.49
N ASP A 212 6.11 4.16 -16.71
CA ASP A 212 6.60 4.98 -17.82
C ASP A 212 5.66 6.15 -18.15
N ALA A 213 4.34 5.91 -18.14
CA ALA A 213 3.35 6.94 -18.42
C ALA A 213 3.32 8.03 -17.35
N VAL A 214 3.45 7.67 -16.06
CA VAL A 214 3.54 8.63 -14.95
C VAL A 214 4.82 9.46 -15.05
N ALA A 215 5.97 8.83 -15.28
CA ALA A 215 7.23 9.53 -15.45
C ALA A 215 7.20 10.51 -16.63
N SER A 216 6.68 10.07 -17.78
CA SER A 216 6.55 10.88 -18.98
C SER A 216 5.62 12.08 -18.78
N ARG A 217 4.56 11.93 -17.99
CA ARG A 217 3.60 13.03 -17.70
C ARG A 217 4.24 14.19 -16.94
N LEU A 218 5.24 13.91 -16.10
CA LEU A 218 6.02 14.90 -15.36
C LEU A 218 7.34 15.26 -16.05
N GLU A 219 7.63 14.67 -17.20
CA GLU A 219 8.91 14.81 -17.90
C GLU A 219 10.13 14.46 -17.03
N VAL A 220 9.94 13.55 -16.05
CA VAL A 220 11.02 13.08 -15.17
C VAL A 220 11.66 11.84 -15.80
N PRO A 221 13.00 11.81 -15.93
CA PRO A 221 13.69 10.67 -16.51
C PRO A 221 13.62 9.42 -15.61
N LEU A 222 13.66 8.23 -16.23
CA LEU A 222 13.47 6.96 -15.51
C LEU A 222 14.54 6.65 -14.46
N ASP A 223 15.72 7.24 -14.54
CA ASP A 223 16.77 7.13 -13.53
C ASP A 223 16.41 7.82 -12.20
N ARG A 224 15.37 8.68 -12.21
CA ARG A 224 14.75 9.27 -11.02
C ARG A 224 13.39 8.68 -10.68
N VAL A 225 13.10 7.47 -11.15
CA VAL A 225 11.89 6.71 -10.81
C VAL A 225 12.27 5.44 -10.08
N MET A 226 11.76 5.25 -8.88
CA MET A 226 12.02 4.01 -8.13
C MET A 226 11.25 2.84 -8.75
N ILE A 227 11.97 1.80 -9.16
CA ILE A 227 11.41 0.62 -9.85
C ILE A 227 11.96 -0.64 -9.22
N ASN A 228 11.06 -1.50 -8.72
CA ASN A 228 11.42 -2.82 -8.19
C ASN A 228 10.38 -3.92 -8.53
N ILE A 229 9.49 -3.64 -9.46
CA ILE A 229 8.44 -4.57 -9.90
C ILE A 229 8.99 -5.92 -10.38
N GLN A 230 10.16 -5.95 -11.00
CA GLN A 230 10.82 -7.17 -11.47
C GLN A 230 11.23 -8.11 -10.33
N ARG A 231 11.34 -7.60 -9.10
CA ARG A 231 11.72 -8.38 -7.91
C ARG A 231 10.52 -8.91 -7.14
N TYR A 232 9.48 -8.08 -7.01
CA TYR A 232 8.37 -8.36 -6.09
C TYR A 232 7.01 -8.49 -6.80
N GLY A 233 6.89 -8.06 -8.06
CA GLY A 233 5.59 -7.92 -8.70
C GLY A 233 4.73 -6.85 -8.02
N ASN A 234 3.42 -6.96 -8.23
CA ASN A 234 2.44 -6.09 -7.58
C ASN A 234 2.07 -6.65 -6.20
N THR A 235 2.62 -6.09 -5.15
CA THR A 235 2.33 -6.43 -3.75
C THR A 235 1.25 -5.54 -3.14
N SER A 236 0.35 -4.98 -3.99
CA SER A 236 -0.77 -4.11 -3.57
C SER A 236 -0.31 -2.95 -2.67
N ALA A 237 -0.77 -2.85 -1.42
CA ALA A 237 -0.37 -1.79 -0.50
C ALA A 237 1.12 -1.80 -0.14
N GLY A 238 1.81 -2.94 -0.29
CA GLY A 238 3.23 -3.09 0.01
C GLY A 238 4.17 -2.47 -1.04
N THR A 239 3.69 -2.13 -2.25
CA THR A 239 4.57 -1.74 -3.37
C THR A 239 5.38 -0.48 -3.10
N LEU A 240 4.75 0.58 -2.60
CA LEU A 240 5.41 1.85 -2.34
C LEU A 240 6.46 1.74 -1.22
N PRO A 241 6.12 1.23 -0.03
CA PRO A 241 7.10 1.15 1.05
C PRO A 241 8.22 0.14 0.76
N LEU A 242 7.99 -0.91 -0.06
CA LEU A 242 9.06 -1.80 -0.53
C LEU A 242 10.01 -1.09 -1.50
N CYS A 243 9.50 -0.20 -2.36
CA CYS A 243 10.36 0.64 -3.19
C CYS A 243 11.24 1.55 -2.32
N LEU A 244 10.66 2.26 -1.37
CA LEU A 244 11.42 3.11 -0.44
C LEU A 244 12.50 2.30 0.29
N TRP A 245 12.17 1.12 0.79
CA TRP A 245 13.12 0.23 1.46
C TRP A 245 14.29 -0.21 0.57
N ASP A 246 14.03 -0.54 -0.69
CA ASP A 246 15.08 -0.97 -1.62
C ASP A 246 16.03 0.18 -1.97
N TYR A 247 15.52 1.38 -2.16
CA TYR A 247 16.30 2.54 -2.55
C TYR A 247 17.01 3.22 -1.36
N GLU A 248 16.52 3.04 -0.15
CA GLU A 248 17.22 3.50 1.04
C GLU A 248 18.58 2.79 1.27
N LYS A 249 18.76 1.62 0.67
CA LYS A 249 19.97 0.81 0.79
C LYS A 249 21.04 1.11 -0.25
N GLN A 250 20.70 1.93 -1.23
CA GLN A 250 21.61 2.35 -2.31
C GLN A 250 22.25 3.69 -1.99
#